data_015a37a02548c4110de63f3e55b97ad8
#
_entry.id   015a37a02548c4110de63f3e55b97ad8
#
_cell.length_a   1.000
_cell.length_b   1.000
_cell.length_c   1.000
_cell.angle_alpha   90.00
_cell.angle_beta   90.00
_cell.angle_gamma   90.00
#
_symmetry.space_group_name_H-M   'P 1'
#
loop_
_entity.id
_entity.type
_entity.pdbx_description
1 polymer ?
#
loop_
_entity_poly.entity_id
_entity_poly.type
_entity_poly.pdbx_seq_one_letter_code
_entity_poly.pdbx_strand_id
1 'polypeptide(L)'
;MPKLLIIILAVIVLSLAGGVAFLQRMEIGPFANDKPLTPQQKIEKLRRYISMEPISISIFRGGAVATTIELKVQLETKAGGEVIINKQLPRLKDAFIRDLHSYFPRLLSKKKELDIEDLTRRMFLIGERTLGKGVLDDLSILSASNRKIQ
;
A
#
# COMPACT_ATOMS: atom_id res chain seq x y z
N MET A 1 -3.91 67.85 -9.40
CA MET A 1 -3.12 67.09 -8.42
C MET A 1 -3.98 66.06 -7.65
N PRO A 2 -5.18 66.33 -7.09
CA PRO A 2 -5.92 65.33 -6.30
C PRO A 2 -6.39 64.11 -7.07
N LYS A 3 -6.71 64.22 -8.35
CA LYS A 3 -7.18 63.11 -9.21
C LYS A 3 -6.12 62.03 -9.42
N LEU A 4 -4.85 62.40 -9.54
CA LEU A 4 -3.73 61.48 -9.73
C LEU A 4 -3.47 60.69 -8.47
N LEU A 5 -3.61 61.29 -7.30
CA LEU A 5 -3.44 60.67 -6.00
C LEU A 5 -4.53 59.61 -5.72
N ILE A 6 -5.77 59.87 -6.15
CA ILE A 6 -6.90 58.96 -6.06
C ILE A 6 -6.67 57.71 -6.95
N ILE A 7 -6.15 57.92 -8.17
CA ILE A 7 -5.85 56.82 -9.10
C ILE A 7 -4.74 55.92 -8.52
N ILE A 8 -3.69 56.52 -7.99
CA ILE A 8 -2.58 55.73 -7.34
C ILE A 8 -3.11 54.93 -6.17
N LEU A 9 -3.95 55.53 -5.31
CA LEU A 9 -4.55 54.84 -4.18
C LEU A 9 -5.43 53.66 -4.62
N ALA A 10 -6.24 53.86 -5.68
CA ALA A 10 -7.10 52.81 -6.23
C ALA A 10 -6.28 51.60 -6.78
N VAL A 11 -5.15 51.87 -7.44
CA VAL A 11 -4.26 50.84 -7.98
C VAL A 11 -3.61 50.06 -6.84
N ILE A 12 -3.19 50.69 -5.77
CA ILE A 12 -2.61 50.04 -4.61
C ILE A 12 -3.63 49.11 -3.91
N VAL A 13 -4.85 49.56 -3.74
CA VAL A 13 -5.94 48.76 -3.13
C VAL A 13 -6.28 47.58 -4.02
N LEU A 14 -6.30 47.72 -5.32
CA LEU A 14 -6.60 46.65 -6.28
C LEU A 14 -5.49 45.61 -6.30
N SER A 15 -4.22 46.02 -6.21
CA SER A 15 -3.08 45.10 -6.17
C SER A 15 -3.01 44.29 -4.86
N LEU A 16 -3.37 44.90 -3.72
CA LEU A 16 -3.44 44.19 -2.43
C LEU A 16 -4.57 43.14 -2.41
N ALA A 17 -5.74 43.49 -2.95
CA ALA A 17 -6.89 42.56 -3.04
C ALA A 17 -6.58 41.36 -3.97
N GLY A 18 -5.93 41.63 -5.13
CA GLY A 18 -5.50 40.57 -6.06
C GLY A 18 -4.44 39.65 -5.47
N GLY A 19 -3.49 40.17 -4.67
CA GLY A 19 -2.46 39.39 -4.02
C GLY A 19 -3.02 38.40 -2.99
N VAL A 20 -3.99 38.79 -2.18
CA VAL A 20 -4.66 37.93 -1.20
C VAL A 20 -5.44 36.81 -1.90
N ALA A 21 -6.19 37.12 -2.96
CA ALA A 21 -6.93 36.11 -3.71
C ALA A 21 -6.01 35.10 -4.40
N PHE A 22 -4.83 35.53 -4.87
CA PHE A 22 -3.84 34.66 -5.47
C PHE A 22 -3.21 33.70 -4.43
N LEU A 23 -2.88 34.22 -3.23
CA LEU A 23 -2.36 33.40 -2.14
C LEU A 23 -3.38 32.37 -1.62
N GLN A 24 -4.66 32.73 -1.56
CA GLN A 24 -5.75 31.79 -1.24
C GLN A 24 -5.87 30.66 -2.26
N ARG A 25 -5.64 30.93 -3.54
CA ARG A 25 -5.72 29.93 -4.60
C ARG A 25 -4.50 28.99 -4.60
N MET A 26 -3.36 29.44 -4.10
CA MET A 26 -2.15 28.64 -3.95
C MET A 26 -2.06 27.87 -2.63
N GLU A 27 -3.01 28.04 -1.72
CA GLU A 27 -3.07 27.38 -0.41
C GLU A 27 -1.76 27.56 0.42
N ILE A 28 -1.10 28.72 0.29
CA ILE A 28 0.18 29.00 0.95
C ILE A 28 -0.06 29.89 2.18
N GLY A 29 0.56 29.59 3.30
CA GLY A 29 0.54 30.37 4.53
C GLY A 29 -0.74 30.20 5.36
N PRO A 30 -1.22 31.26 6.06
CA PRO A 30 -2.38 31.18 6.94
C PRO A 30 -3.70 30.89 6.23
N PHE A 31 -3.70 30.86 4.89
CA PHE A 31 -4.84 30.52 4.04
C PHE A 31 -4.80 29.05 3.55
N ALA A 32 -3.81 28.27 3.98
CA ALA A 32 -3.83 26.83 3.76
C ALA A 32 -5.10 26.26 4.40
N ASN A 33 -5.96 25.68 3.56
CA ASN A 33 -7.22 25.08 4.03
C ASN A 33 -6.89 23.87 4.91
N ASP A 34 -6.81 24.07 6.22
CA ASP A 34 -6.95 23.00 7.21
C ASP A 34 -8.40 22.52 7.22
N LYS A 35 -8.90 22.05 6.06
CA LYS A 35 -10.17 21.33 6.04
C LYS A 35 -9.98 20.12 6.95
N PRO A 36 -10.82 19.97 7.99
CA PRO A 36 -10.74 18.77 8.83
C PRO A 36 -10.88 17.56 7.90
N LEU A 37 -9.88 16.68 7.92
CA LEU A 37 -9.86 15.47 7.11
C LEU A 37 -11.18 14.75 7.29
N THR A 38 -11.82 14.37 6.20
CA THR A 38 -12.99 13.50 6.27
C THR A 38 -12.63 12.22 7.02
N PRO A 39 -13.58 11.56 7.69
CA PRO A 39 -13.31 10.31 8.41
C PRO A 39 -12.54 9.29 7.56
N GLN A 40 -12.83 9.20 6.27
CA GLN A 40 -12.14 8.32 5.31
C GLN A 40 -10.69 8.75 5.08
N GLN A 41 -10.40 10.02 4.84
CA GLN A 41 -9.04 10.55 4.70
C GLN A 41 -8.22 10.41 5.99
N LYS A 42 -8.87 10.50 7.15
CA LYS A 42 -8.21 10.28 8.45
C LYS A 42 -7.84 8.82 8.64
N ILE A 43 -8.69 7.89 8.22
CA ILE A 43 -8.43 6.44 8.25
C ILE A 43 -7.27 6.10 7.29
N GLU A 44 -7.32 6.60 6.07
CA GLU A 44 -6.29 6.36 5.06
C GLU A 44 -4.91 6.92 5.48
N LYS A 45 -4.88 8.08 6.13
CA LYS A 45 -3.65 8.65 6.68
C LYS A 45 -3.06 7.82 7.84
N LEU A 46 -3.86 7.01 8.50
CA LEU A 46 -3.43 6.12 9.59
C LEU A 46 -2.96 4.74 9.10
N ARG A 47 -3.25 4.38 7.85
CA ARG A 47 -2.80 3.11 7.25
C ARG A 47 -1.30 3.13 7.00
N ARG A 48 -0.67 2.01 7.22
CA ARG A 48 0.75 1.79 6.95
C ARG A 48 0.89 0.58 6.04
N TYR A 49 1.71 0.71 5.03
CA TYR A 49 1.98 -0.33 4.05
C TYR A 49 3.41 -0.84 4.22
N ILE A 50 3.55 -2.15 4.28
CA ILE A 50 4.83 -2.83 4.41
C ILE A 50 4.97 -3.76 3.23
N SER A 51 5.94 -3.49 2.35
CA SER A 51 6.27 -4.38 1.24
C SER A 51 7.20 -5.47 1.72
N MET A 52 6.83 -6.72 1.49
CA MET A 52 7.71 -7.86 1.75
C MET A 52 8.69 -8.07 0.59
N GLU A 53 9.85 -8.65 0.90
CA GLU A 53 10.70 -9.21 -0.14
C GLU A 53 9.94 -10.26 -0.95
N PRO A 54 10.19 -10.37 -2.27
CA PRO A 54 9.53 -11.37 -3.10
C PRO A 54 9.68 -12.78 -2.53
N ILE A 55 8.59 -13.54 -2.58
CA ILE A 55 8.56 -14.94 -2.16
C ILE A 55 8.65 -15.80 -3.42
N SER A 56 9.72 -16.56 -3.55
CA SER A 56 9.95 -17.46 -4.69
C SER A 56 9.73 -18.90 -4.26
N ILE A 57 8.81 -19.60 -4.93
CA ILE A 57 8.48 -21.00 -4.67
C ILE A 57 8.80 -21.82 -5.91
N SER A 58 9.81 -22.71 -5.79
CA SER A 58 10.16 -23.64 -6.85
C SER A 58 9.34 -24.94 -6.73
N ILE A 59 8.73 -25.33 -7.83
CA ILE A 59 7.89 -26.54 -7.93
C ILE A 59 8.64 -27.57 -8.74
N PHE A 60 8.82 -28.76 -8.15
CA PHE A 60 9.54 -29.85 -8.76
C PHE A 60 8.58 -30.86 -9.42
N ARG A 61 8.97 -31.37 -10.55
CA ARG A 61 8.29 -32.48 -11.23
C ARG A 61 9.36 -33.40 -11.84
N GLY A 62 9.28 -34.70 -11.54
CA GLY A 62 10.25 -35.66 -12.07
C GLY A 62 11.70 -35.42 -11.63
N GLY A 63 11.92 -34.82 -10.45
CA GLY A 63 13.27 -34.54 -9.91
C GLY A 63 13.91 -33.23 -10.41
N ALA A 64 13.26 -32.51 -11.33
CA ALA A 64 13.73 -31.21 -11.84
C ALA A 64 12.78 -30.10 -11.44
N VAL A 65 13.28 -28.85 -11.43
CA VAL A 65 12.44 -27.64 -11.24
C VAL A 65 11.59 -27.47 -12.49
N ALA A 66 10.28 -27.66 -12.34
CA ALA A 66 9.33 -27.51 -13.44
C ALA A 66 8.92 -26.04 -13.64
N THR A 67 8.78 -25.30 -12.56
CA THR A 67 8.39 -23.89 -12.57
C THR A 67 8.76 -23.21 -11.26
N THR A 68 8.97 -21.90 -11.30
CA THR A 68 9.13 -21.04 -10.12
C THR A 68 8.03 -19.99 -10.13
N ILE A 69 7.29 -19.91 -9.03
CA ILE A 69 6.26 -18.89 -8.82
C ILE A 69 6.87 -17.83 -7.90
N GLU A 70 6.83 -16.58 -8.35
CA GLU A 70 7.29 -15.42 -7.58
C GLU A 70 6.09 -14.55 -7.22
N LEU A 71 5.95 -14.24 -5.93
CA LEU A 71 4.88 -13.41 -5.38
C LEU A 71 5.48 -12.18 -4.74
N LYS A 72 4.92 -11.00 -5.06
CA LYS A 72 5.16 -9.74 -4.34
C LYS A 72 3.95 -9.42 -3.50
N VAL A 73 4.18 -9.30 -2.20
CA VAL A 73 3.12 -9.14 -1.19
C VAL A 73 3.31 -7.81 -0.48
N GLN A 74 2.20 -7.12 -0.26
CA GLN A 74 2.12 -5.92 0.55
C GLN A 74 1.15 -6.18 1.71
N LEU A 75 1.59 -5.79 2.89
CA LEU A 75 0.81 -5.88 4.13
C LEU A 75 0.30 -4.50 4.50
N GLU A 76 -0.94 -4.44 4.95
CA GLU A 76 -1.56 -3.22 5.46
C GLU A 76 -1.82 -3.35 6.95
N THR A 77 -1.51 -2.30 7.70
CA THR A 77 -1.73 -2.25 9.15
C THR A 77 -2.04 -0.82 9.59
N LYS A 78 -2.57 -0.67 10.80
CA LYS A 78 -2.72 0.63 11.44
C LYS A 78 -1.38 1.16 11.98
N ALA A 79 -1.35 2.44 12.25
CA ALA A 79 -0.20 3.09 12.88
C ALA A 79 0.19 2.36 14.18
N GLY A 80 1.45 1.99 14.30
CA GLY A 80 2.01 1.20 15.41
C GLY A 80 2.11 -0.30 15.14
N GLY A 81 1.30 -0.86 14.23
CA GLY A 81 1.36 -2.27 13.84
C GLY A 81 2.60 -2.61 13.02
N GLU A 82 3.16 -1.62 12.32
CA GLU A 82 4.38 -1.79 11.53
C GLU A 82 5.58 -2.27 12.35
N VAL A 83 5.68 -1.86 13.60
CA VAL A 83 6.76 -2.28 14.49
C VAL A 83 6.65 -3.79 14.80
N ILE A 84 5.43 -4.26 15.06
CA ILE A 84 5.15 -5.66 15.34
C ILE A 84 5.42 -6.51 14.09
N ILE A 85 4.91 -6.07 12.94
CA ILE A 85 5.08 -6.77 11.67
C ILE A 85 6.56 -6.87 11.31
N ASN A 86 7.31 -5.75 11.34
CA ASN A 86 8.72 -5.73 10.99
C ASN A 86 9.56 -6.66 11.88
N LYS A 87 9.25 -6.72 13.17
CA LYS A 87 9.93 -7.64 14.11
C LYS A 87 9.66 -9.12 13.78
N GLN A 88 8.47 -9.43 13.27
CA GLN A 88 8.04 -10.79 12.98
C GLN A 88 8.08 -11.13 11.48
N LEU A 89 8.56 -10.22 10.64
CA LEU A 89 8.58 -10.39 9.18
C LEU A 89 9.29 -11.69 8.72
N PRO A 90 10.45 -12.08 9.28
CA PRO A 90 11.08 -13.34 8.91
C PRO A 90 10.22 -14.57 9.22
N ARG A 91 9.56 -14.56 10.38
CA ARG A 91 8.64 -15.64 10.78
C ARG A 91 7.40 -15.70 9.90
N LEU A 92 6.87 -14.55 9.53
CA LEU A 92 5.74 -14.44 8.62
C LEU A 92 6.10 -14.96 7.23
N LYS A 93 7.26 -14.56 6.70
CA LYS A 93 7.78 -15.03 5.41
C LYS A 93 7.95 -16.55 5.40
N ASP A 94 8.52 -17.13 6.46
CA ASP A 94 8.67 -18.58 6.60
C ASP A 94 7.31 -19.29 6.63
N ALA A 95 6.33 -18.73 7.35
CA ALA A 95 4.98 -19.31 7.40
C ALA A 95 4.31 -19.30 6.01
N PHE A 96 4.45 -18.24 5.24
CA PHE A 96 3.97 -18.16 3.86
C PHE A 96 4.67 -19.17 2.96
N ILE A 97 5.99 -19.25 2.99
CA ILE A 97 6.77 -20.17 2.18
C ILE A 97 6.34 -21.63 2.46
N ARG A 98 6.23 -22.01 3.73
CA ARG A 98 5.83 -23.35 4.16
C ARG A 98 4.45 -23.75 3.65
N ASP A 99 3.49 -22.85 3.75
CA ASP A 99 2.13 -23.08 3.26
C ASP A 99 2.08 -23.18 1.74
N LEU A 100 2.72 -22.24 1.05
CA LEU A 100 2.73 -22.17 -0.41
C LEU A 100 3.44 -23.37 -1.06
N HIS A 101 4.48 -23.92 -0.41
CA HIS A 101 5.11 -25.16 -0.85
C HIS A 101 4.16 -26.36 -0.86
N SER A 102 3.16 -26.38 -0.01
CA SER A 102 2.12 -27.42 -0.02
C SER A 102 0.93 -27.09 -0.91
N TYR A 103 0.62 -25.80 -1.07
CA TYR A 103 -0.53 -25.30 -1.83
C TYR A 103 -0.32 -25.43 -3.35
N PHE A 104 0.77 -24.90 -3.89
CA PHE A 104 0.99 -24.85 -5.34
C PHE A 104 1.09 -26.22 -6.02
N PRO A 105 1.79 -27.23 -5.49
CA PRO A 105 1.79 -28.57 -6.09
C PRO A 105 0.38 -29.17 -6.19
N ARG A 106 -0.47 -28.96 -5.17
CA ARG A 106 -1.86 -29.43 -5.17
C ARG A 106 -2.72 -28.71 -6.19
N LEU A 107 -2.53 -27.38 -6.36
CA LEU A 107 -3.22 -26.59 -7.35
C LEU A 107 -2.89 -27.08 -8.77
N LEU A 108 -1.60 -27.22 -9.06
CA LEU A 108 -1.10 -27.64 -10.38
C LEU A 108 -1.45 -29.09 -10.71
N SER A 109 -1.49 -29.99 -9.71
CA SER A 109 -1.91 -31.37 -9.94
C SER A 109 -3.36 -31.48 -10.37
N LYS A 110 -4.21 -30.56 -9.89
CA LYS A 110 -5.63 -30.49 -10.24
C LYS A 110 -5.89 -29.70 -11.52
N LYS A 111 -4.85 -29.24 -12.21
CA LYS A 111 -4.93 -28.38 -13.42
C LYS A 111 -5.83 -27.15 -13.21
N LYS A 112 -5.88 -26.64 -11.99
CA LYS A 112 -6.63 -25.42 -11.66
C LYS A 112 -5.77 -24.20 -11.95
N GLU A 113 -6.40 -23.14 -12.40
CA GLU A 113 -5.78 -21.82 -12.50
C GLU A 113 -5.57 -21.23 -11.11
N LEU A 114 -4.60 -20.34 -11.01
CA LEU A 114 -4.31 -19.63 -9.78
C LEU A 114 -5.37 -18.55 -9.57
N ASP A 115 -6.20 -18.72 -8.55
CA ASP A 115 -7.13 -17.70 -8.08
C ASP A 115 -6.41 -16.80 -7.09
N ILE A 116 -6.24 -15.54 -7.47
CA ILE A 116 -5.53 -14.53 -6.64
C ILE A 116 -6.35 -14.17 -5.40
N GLU A 117 -7.67 -14.15 -5.47
CA GLU A 117 -8.52 -13.83 -4.32
C GLU A 117 -8.42 -14.93 -3.26
N ASP A 118 -8.54 -16.19 -3.66
CA ASP A 118 -8.38 -17.33 -2.74
C ASP A 118 -6.99 -17.39 -2.13
N LEU A 119 -5.95 -17.08 -2.92
CA LEU A 119 -4.58 -17.02 -2.44
C LEU A 119 -4.40 -15.88 -1.43
N THR A 120 -4.91 -14.69 -1.72
CA THR A 120 -4.85 -13.52 -0.84
C THR A 120 -5.53 -13.81 0.48
N ARG A 121 -6.76 -14.34 0.45
CA ARG A 121 -7.51 -14.72 1.65
C ARG A 121 -6.76 -15.76 2.49
N ARG A 122 -6.16 -16.75 1.83
CA ARG A 122 -5.36 -17.78 2.49
C ARG A 122 -4.14 -17.18 3.18
N MET A 123 -3.39 -16.33 2.51
CA MET A 123 -2.21 -15.65 3.06
C MET A 123 -2.59 -14.72 4.22
N PHE A 124 -3.71 -14.01 4.11
CA PHE A 124 -4.23 -13.17 5.19
C PHE A 124 -4.47 -13.98 6.47
N LEU A 125 -5.14 -15.14 6.37
CA LEU A 125 -5.39 -16.02 7.52
C LEU A 125 -4.10 -16.56 8.15
N ILE A 126 -3.07 -16.84 7.34
CA ILE A 126 -1.75 -17.24 7.84
C ILE A 126 -1.08 -16.07 8.56
N GLY A 127 -1.20 -14.87 7.99
CA GLY A 127 -0.73 -13.63 8.59
C GLY A 127 -1.32 -13.40 9.98
N GLU A 128 -2.64 -13.48 10.12
CA GLU A 128 -3.32 -13.34 11.40
C GLU A 128 -2.90 -14.38 12.44
N ARG A 129 -2.68 -15.64 12.03
CA ARG A 129 -2.19 -16.68 12.94
C ARG A 129 -0.76 -16.43 13.42
N THR A 130 0.07 -15.84 12.56
CA THR A 130 1.50 -15.65 12.84
C THR A 130 1.75 -14.39 13.66
N LEU A 131 1.07 -13.29 13.30
CA LEU A 131 1.25 -11.96 13.89
C LEU A 131 0.34 -11.72 15.10
N GLY A 132 -0.79 -12.43 15.17
CA GLY A 132 -1.89 -12.18 16.09
C GLY A 132 -3.04 -11.45 15.41
N LYS A 133 -4.26 -11.71 15.90
CA LYS A 133 -5.48 -11.07 15.36
C LYS A 133 -5.44 -9.55 15.51
N GLY A 134 -5.80 -8.84 14.45
CA GLY A 134 -5.94 -7.38 14.45
C GLY A 134 -4.62 -6.61 14.30
N VAL A 135 -3.49 -7.29 14.11
CA VAL A 135 -2.20 -6.65 13.75
C VAL A 135 -2.16 -6.36 12.25
N LEU A 136 -2.66 -7.28 11.44
CA LEU A 136 -2.79 -7.14 10.00
C LEU A 136 -4.22 -6.69 9.67
N ASP A 137 -4.37 -5.55 9.00
CA ASP A 137 -5.67 -5.04 8.55
C ASP A 137 -6.04 -5.61 7.19
N ASP A 138 -5.07 -5.69 6.26
CA ASP A 138 -5.26 -6.28 4.94
C ASP A 138 -3.93 -6.81 4.36
N LEU A 139 -4.04 -7.61 3.31
CA LEU A 139 -2.93 -8.16 2.55
C LEU A 139 -3.27 -8.11 1.06
N SER A 140 -2.36 -7.60 0.27
CA SER A 140 -2.50 -7.52 -1.18
C SER A 140 -1.36 -8.23 -1.89
N ILE A 141 -1.69 -9.00 -2.93
CA ILE A 141 -0.70 -9.58 -3.84
C ILE A 141 -0.52 -8.60 -5.00
N LEU A 142 0.62 -7.89 -5.01
CA LEU A 142 0.92 -6.88 -6.03
C LEU A 142 1.26 -7.51 -7.39
N SER A 143 1.90 -8.67 -7.37
CA SER A 143 2.19 -9.43 -8.57
C SER A 143 2.38 -10.91 -8.26
N ALA A 144 1.94 -11.76 -9.19
CA ALA A 144 2.21 -13.19 -9.21
C ALA A 144 2.75 -13.54 -10.60
N SER A 145 4.01 -13.95 -10.68
CA SER A 145 4.64 -14.34 -11.94
C SER A 145 5.04 -15.80 -11.91
N ASN A 146 4.91 -16.45 -13.06
CA ASN A 146 5.25 -17.86 -13.25
C ASN A 146 6.41 -17.95 -14.26
N ARG A 147 7.58 -18.35 -13.81
CA ARG A 147 8.74 -18.58 -14.68
C ARG A 147 8.89 -20.08 -14.93
N LYS A 148 8.55 -20.53 -16.13
CA LYS A 148 8.89 -21.88 -16.59
C LYS A 148 10.38 -21.92 -16.89
N ILE A 149 11.07 -22.89 -16.35
CA ILE A 149 12.47 -23.20 -16.71
C ILE A 149 12.37 -24.18 -17.88
N GLN A 150 12.88 -23.75 -19.03
CA GLN A 150 13.04 -24.61 -20.22
C GLN A 150 14.23 -25.54 -20.04
#